data_95213b34b75f293729f27ca6cac4f05b
#
_entry.id   95213b34b75f293729f27ca6cac4f05b
#
_cell.length_a   1.000
_cell.length_b   1.000
_cell.length_c   1.000
_cell.angle_alpha   90.00
_cell.angle_beta   90.00
_cell.angle_gamma   90.00
#
_symmetry.space_group_name_H-M   'P 1'
#
loop_
_entity.id
_entity.type
_entity.pdbx_description
1 polymer ?
#
loop_
_entity_poly.entity_id
_entity_poly.type
_entity_poly.pdbx_seq_one_letter_code
_entity_poly.pdbx_strand_id
1 'polypeptide(L)' 'MAKLKVTQNKSTIGCLKNQIATMEALGLKKIRSFRIHDDNAVIRGMINKVSHLVIVEEIEG' A
#
# COMPACT_ATOMS: atom_id res chain seq x y z
N MET A 1 -8.75 3.95 -17.02
CA MET A 1 -9.08 3.04 -15.92
C MET A 1 -8.58 3.64 -14.61
N ALA A 2 -9.30 3.39 -13.53
CA ALA A 2 -8.91 3.95 -12.24
C ALA A 2 -7.63 3.30 -11.70
N LYS A 3 -6.83 4.09 -11.03
CA LYS A 3 -5.63 3.63 -10.36
C LYS A 3 -5.66 4.07 -8.91
N LEU A 4 -4.88 3.39 -8.09
CA LEU A 4 -4.77 3.70 -6.67
C LEU A 4 -3.36 4.18 -6.36
N LYS A 5 -3.28 5.34 -5.72
CA LYS A 5 -2.02 5.85 -5.19
C LYS A 5 -1.95 5.44 -3.73
N VAL A 6 -1.00 4.58 -3.41
CA VAL A 6 -0.81 4.06 -2.06
C VAL A 6 0.44 4.70 -1.47
N THR A 7 0.27 5.44 -0.40
CA THR A 7 1.36 6.14 0.28
C THR A 7 1.57 5.53 1.66
N GLN A 8 2.81 5.21 1.99
CA GLN A 8 3.14 4.71 3.31
C GLN A 8 3.06 5.85 4.32
N ASN A 9 2.16 5.73 5.29
CA ASN A 9 1.93 6.75 6.30
C ASN A 9 2.65 6.45 7.62
N LYS A 10 2.89 5.18 7.91
CA LYS A 10 3.53 4.74 9.16
C LYS A 10 4.66 3.77 8.90
N SER A 11 5.60 3.72 9.85
CA SER A 11 6.70 2.77 9.79
C SER A 11 6.21 1.34 9.92
N THR A 12 6.94 0.40 9.31
CA THR A 12 6.69 -1.03 9.45
C THR A 12 7.34 -1.61 10.71
N ILE A 13 8.02 -0.81 11.50
CA ILE A 13 8.64 -1.25 12.75
C ILE A 13 7.53 -1.74 13.70
N GLY A 14 7.69 -2.95 14.21
CA GLY A 14 6.69 -3.55 15.08
C GLY A 14 5.53 -4.24 14.37
N CYS A 15 5.52 -4.22 13.04
CA CYS A 15 4.49 -4.91 12.26
C CYS A 15 4.78 -6.41 12.14
N LEU A 16 3.73 -7.18 11.87
CA LEU A 16 3.86 -8.60 11.60
C LEU A 16 4.61 -8.83 10.29
N LYS A 17 5.30 -9.96 10.19
CA LYS A 17 6.08 -10.28 8.98
C LYS A 17 5.23 -10.25 7.72
N ASN A 18 4.00 -10.77 7.78
CA ASN A 18 3.12 -10.77 6.62
C ASN A 18 2.72 -9.36 6.18
N GLN A 19 2.59 -8.43 7.13
CA GLN A 19 2.31 -7.03 6.82
C GLN A 19 3.52 -6.38 6.14
N ILE A 20 4.72 -6.64 6.65
CA ILE A 20 5.96 -6.13 6.07
C ILE A 20 6.11 -6.68 4.64
N ALA A 21 5.88 -7.97 4.44
CA ALA A 21 5.94 -8.58 3.12
C ALA A 21 4.93 -7.95 2.16
N THR A 22 3.74 -7.65 2.63
CA THR A 22 2.70 -6.99 1.82
C THR A 22 3.15 -5.58 1.43
N MET A 23 3.73 -4.83 2.36
CA MET A 23 4.26 -3.49 2.07
C MET A 23 5.38 -3.56 1.03
N GLU A 24 6.28 -4.52 1.14
CA GLU A 24 7.34 -4.71 0.15
C GLU A 24 6.78 -5.08 -1.22
N ALA A 25 5.76 -5.94 -1.25
CA ALA A 25 5.10 -6.32 -2.49
C ALA A 25 4.42 -5.12 -3.15
N LEU A 26 3.93 -4.17 -2.36
CA LEU A 26 3.37 -2.92 -2.87
C LEU A 26 4.46 -1.92 -3.30
N GLY A 27 5.71 -2.21 -3.01
CA GLY A 27 6.82 -1.33 -3.34
C GLY A 27 7.07 -0.22 -2.34
N LEU A 28 6.51 -0.33 -1.14
CA LEU A 28 6.60 0.70 -0.11
C LEU A 28 7.66 0.30 0.91
N LYS A 29 8.79 0.97 0.88
CA LYS A 29 9.92 0.66 1.77
C LYS A 29 10.19 1.73 2.81
N LYS A 30 9.76 2.95 2.58
CA LYS A 30 10.03 4.09 3.47
C LYS A 30 8.75 4.84 3.76
N ILE A 31 8.68 5.48 4.92
CA ILE A 31 7.60 6.39 5.25
C ILE A 31 7.52 7.49 4.18
N ARG A 32 6.31 7.84 3.79
CA ARG A 32 5.99 8.84 2.77
C ARG A 32 6.34 8.43 1.34
N SER A 33 6.88 7.22 1.14
CA SER A 33 7.00 6.70 -0.21
C SER A 33 5.62 6.33 -0.74
N PHE A 34 5.47 6.40 -2.05
CA PHE A 34 4.21 6.04 -2.67
C PHE A 34 4.44 5.19 -3.91
N ARG A 35 3.40 4.48 -4.29
CA ARG A 35 3.35 3.72 -5.54
C ARG A 35 1.96 3.80 -6.12
N ILE A 36 1.88 3.76 -7.43
CA ILE A 36 0.62 3.76 -8.15
C ILE A 36 0.38 2.33 -8.65
N HIS A 37 -0.78 1.79 -8.32
CA HIS A 37 -1.17 0.44 -8.70
C HIS A 37 -2.51 0.46 -9.42
N ASP A 38 -2.74 -0.56 -10.23
CA ASP A 38 -4.05 -0.73 -10.85
C ASP A 38 -5.09 -1.07 -9.79
N ASP A 39 -6.30 -0.55 -9.98
CA ASP A 39 -7.41 -0.85 -9.09
C ASP A 39 -7.99 -2.22 -9.45
N ASN A 40 -7.55 -3.24 -8.74
CA ASN A 40 -8.05 -4.60 -8.91
C ASN A 40 -8.17 -5.29 -7.55
N ALA A 41 -8.82 -6.46 -7.55
CA ALA A 41 -9.10 -7.19 -6.31
C ALA A 41 -7.83 -7.62 -5.58
N VAL A 42 -6.77 -7.96 -6.30
CA VAL A 42 -5.50 -8.37 -5.70
C VAL A 42 -4.87 -7.22 -4.93
N ILE A 43 -4.78 -6.07 -5.58
CA ILE A 43 -4.18 -4.87 -4.97
C ILE A 43 -5.03 -4.39 -3.79
N ARG A 44 -6.36 -4.37 -3.94
CA ARG A 44 -7.25 -3.98 -2.84
C ARG A 44 -7.13 -4.92 -1.65
N GLY A 45 -6.96 -6.22 -1.89
CA GLY A 45 -6.75 -7.18 -0.82
C GLY A 45 -5.44 -6.94 -0.07
N MET A 46 -4.37 -6.63 -0.79
CA MET A 46 -3.08 -6.30 -0.19
C MET A 46 -3.17 -5.02 0.63
N ILE A 47 -3.79 -3.99 0.08
CA ILE A 47 -3.98 -2.71 0.76
C ILE A 47 -4.78 -2.91 2.04
N ASN A 48 -5.83 -3.72 1.99
CA ASN A 48 -6.68 -3.96 3.15
C ASN A 48 -5.91 -4.56 4.33
N LYS A 49 -4.92 -5.39 4.06
CA LYS A 49 -4.09 -5.98 5.12
C LYS A 49 -3.24 -4.95 5.85
N VAL A 50 -2.88 -3.87 5.18
CA VAL A 50 -2.00 -2.83 5.73
C VAL A 50 -2.67 -1.45 5.72
N SER A 51 -4.00 -1.42 5.69
CA SER A 51 -4.76 -0.16 5.59
C SER A 51 -4.44 0.82 6.72
N HIS A 52 -4.06 0.31 7.88
CA HIS A 52 -3.68 1.15 9.02
C HIS A 52 -2.28 1.78 8.87
N LEU A 53 -1.53 1.35 7.86
CA LEU A 53 -0.17 1.83 7.62
C LEU A 53 -0.06 2.74 6.41
N VAL A 54 -1.10 2.79 5.58
CA VAL A 54 -1.06 3.50 4.30
C VAL A 54 -2.26 4.42 4.13
N ILE A 55 -2.08 5.39 3.25
CA ILE A 55 -3.17 6.24 2.77
C ILE A 55 -3.37 5.90 1.30
N VAL A 56 -4.61 5.66 0.92
CA VAL A 56 -4.96 5.29 -0.44
C VAL A 56 -5.79 6.40 -1.07
N GLU A 57 -5.40 6.83 -2.25
CA GLU A 57 -6.15 7.81 -3.03
C GLU A 57 -6.50 7.20 -4.39
N GLU A 58 -7.74 7.39 -4.82
CA GLU A 58 -8.13 7.02 -6.17
C GLU A 58 -7.71 8.11 -7.14
N ILE A 59 -7.04 7.71 -8.20
CA ILE A 59 -6.63 8.63 -9.27
C ILE A 59 -7.03 8.04 -10.60
N GLU A 60 -7.26 8.92 -11.56
CA GLU A 60 -7.47 8.49 -12.94
C GLU A 60 -6.14 8.39 -13.65
N GLY A 61 -5.90 7.24 -14.23
CA GLY A 61 -4.65 6.97 -14.91
C GLY A 61 -4.75 6.84 -16.39
#